data_a01ab7136bf4ac6f5a00e4c29f35e8b6
#
_entry.id   a01ab7136bf4ac6f5a00e4c29f35e8b6
#
_cell.length_a   1.000
_cell.length_b   1.000
_cell.length_c   1.000
_cell.angle_alpha   90.00
_cell.angle_beta   90.00
_cell.angle_gamma   90.00
#
_symmetry.space_group_name_H-M   'P 1'
#
loop_
_entity.id
_entity.type
_entity.pdbx_description
1 polymer ?
#
loop_
_entity_poly.entity_id
_entity_poly.type
_entity_poly.pdbx_seq_one_letter_code
_entity_poly.pdbx_strand_id
1 'polypeptide(L)'
;TIEGSYEGQPPNIIDVVVRDRRWAQGNLQHLAIVGQAGLTPMGRVHLGMGAASYLISGIWALSLVVGMVLALQGGQFIPSYFEDSKTLFPIWPIIDPGAALRLFMATLAVVFLPKLLGLLLELKRARAERSVKHALRSTIGVAYETVFSMLIAPILMITQTVGAIQIFAGLDSGWKAQKRDDGALSFYDAMKFARLHTLIGALVAAIAWKVSPGLLVWMAPVVAGLLLAGPVSWLTARPAGAFSRWSLATR
;
A
#
# COMPACT_ATOMS: atom_id res chain seq x y z
N THR A 1 -28.29 -8.26 15.02
CA THR A 1 -27.94 -8.71 13.66
C THR A 1 -29.22 -9.03 12.92
N ILE A 2 -29.44 -8.34 11.81
CA ILE A 2 -30.57 -8.62 10.93
C ILE A 2 -30.12 -9.78 10.04
N GLU A 3 -30.78 -10.93 10.12
CA GLU A 3 -30.50 -12.06 9.23
C GLU A 3 -30.75 -11.67 7.77
N GLY A 4 -29.84 -12.07 6.87
CA GLY A 4 -29.94 -11.81 5.43
C GLY A 4 -29.31 -10.50 4.94
N SER A 5 -28.71 -9.69 5.83
CA SER A 5 -27.95 -8.50 5.43
C SER A 5 -26.45 -8.81 5.37
N TYR A 6 -25.95 -9.09 4.18
CA TYR A 6 -24.54 -9.40 3.94
C TYR A 6 -23.94 -8.43 2.94
N GLU A 7 -22.75 -7.90 3.25
CA GLU A 7 -21.94 -7.13 2.31
C GLU A 7 -20.79 -8.00 1.80
N GLY A 8 -20.74 -8.22 0.49
CA GLY A 8 -19.64 -8.94 -0.18
C GLY A 8 -18.54 -7.98 -0.61
N GLN A 9 -17.29 -8.37 -0.40
CA GLN A 9 -16.14 -7.67 -0.99
C GLN A 9 -16.10 -7.93 -2.50
N PRO A 10 -15.57 -6.97 -3.32
CA PRO A 10 -15.34 -7.24 -4.73
C PRO A 10 -14.46 -8.50 -4.91
N PRO A 11 -14.77 -9.31 -5.94
CA PRO A 11 -14.16 -10.63 -6.09
C PRO A 11 -12.67 -10.63 -6.48
N ASN A 12 -12.16 -9.50 -7.00
CA ASN A 12 -10.77 -9.36 -7.43
C ASN A 12 -10.26 -7.93 -7.23
N ILE A 13 -8.94 -7.74 -7.34
CA ILE A 13 -8.29 -6.44 -7.10
C ILE A 13 -8.74 -5.36 -8.10
N ILE A 14 -9.07 -5.71 -9.35
CA ILE A 14 -9.52 -4.74 -10.35
C ILE A 14 -10.88 -4.17 -9.96
N ASP A 15 -11.80 -5.03 -9.52
CA ASP A 15 -13.12 -4.58 -9.05
C ASP A 15 -13.01 -3.80 -7.74
N VAL A 16 -12.05 -4.15 -6.85
CA VAL A 16 -11.70 -3.33 -5.69
C VAL A 16 -11.28 -1.93 -6.12
N VAL A 17 -10.36 -1.80 -7.09
CA VAL A 17 -9.89 -0.51 -7.60
C VAL A 17 -11.02 0.30 -8.22
N VAL A 18 -11.92 -0.33 -8.99
CA VAL A 18 -13.09 0.36 -9.58
C VAL A 18 -14.05 0.89 -8.50
N ARG A 19 -14.28 0.10 -7.44
CA ARG A 19 -15.09 0.54 -6.30
C ARG A 19 -14.41 1.67 -5.53
N ASP A 20 -13.13 1.50 -5.25
CA ASP A 20 -12.32 2.44 -4.47
C ASP A 20 -12.21 3.80 -5.18
N ARG A 21 -12.11 3.81 -6.50
CA ARG A 21 -12.13 5.02 -7.33
C ARG A 21 -13.40 5.87 -7.11
N ARG A 22 -14.56 5.24 -6.99
CA ARG A 22 -15.84 5.94 -6.72
C ARG A 22 -15.87 6.52 -5.31
N TRP A 23 -15.39 5.76 -4.33
CA TRP A 23 -15.29 6.23 -2.96
C TRP A 23 -14.27 7.37 -2.82
N ALA A 24 -13.14 7.27 -3.53
CA ALA A 24 -12.16 8.34 -3.61
C ALA A 24 -12.78 9.62 -4.14
N GLN A 25 -13.58 9.56 -5.22
CA GLN A 25 -14.25 10.71 -5.78
C GLN A 25 -15.17 11.39 -4.76
N GLY A 26 -16.03 10.62 -4.08
CA GLY A 26 -16.90 11.16 -3.03
C GLY A 26 -16.12 11.78 -1.87
N ASN A 27 -15.10 11.09 -1.38
CA ASN A 27 -14.31 11.59 -0.26
C ASN A 27 -13.47 12.84 -0.62
N LEU A 28 -12.89 12.90 -1.83
CA LEU A 28 -12.14 14.08 -2.25
C LEU A 28 -13.03 15.30 -2.50
N GLN A 29 -14.28 15.10 -2.93
CA GLN A 29 -15.27 16.18 -3.05
C GLN A 29 -15.61 16.82 -1.69
N HIS A 30 -15.47 16.11 -0.58
CA HIS A 30 -15.65 16.66 0.76
C HIS A 30 -14.68 17.81 1.07
N LEU A 31 -13.53 17.90 0.40
CA LEU A 31 -12.61 19.03 0.56
C LEU A 31 -13.24 20.37 0.18
N ALA A 32 -14.20 20.37 -0.78
CA ALA A 32 -14.90 21.57 -1.18
C ALA A 32 -15.88 22.09 -0.11
N ILE A 33 -16.36 21.23 0.79
CA ILE A 33 -17.36 21.57 1.80
C ILE A 33 -16.83 21.58 3.23
N VAL A 34 -15.62 21.08 3.49
CA VAL A 34 -15.04 20.97 4.85
C VAL A 34 -14.95 22.32 5.58
N GLY A 35 -14.85 23.41 4.83
CA GLY A 35 -14.80 24.78 5.36
C GLY A 35 -16.16 25.44 5.61
N GLN A 36 -17.27 24.82 5.20
CA GLN A 36 -18.59 25.46 5.25
C GLN A 36 -19.12 25.64 6.68
N ALA A 37 -19.96 26.65 6.87
CA ALA A 37 -20.66 26.89 8.12
C ALA A 37 -21.64 25.74 8.43
N GLY A 38 -21.88 25.48 9.73
CA GLY A 38 -22.82 24.44 10.18
C GLY A 38 -22.16 23.07 10.44
N LEU A 39 -20.92 22.86 10.01
CA LEU A 39 -20.19 21.62 10.34
C LEU A 39 -19.57 21.70 11.75
N THR A 40 -19.75 20.65 12.53
CA THR A 40 -19.06 20.49 13.82
C THR A 40 -17.56 20.27 13.58
N PRO A 41 -16.67 20.63 14.56
CA PRO A 41 -15.23 20.36 14.45
C PRO A 41 -14.94 18.89 14.16
N MET A 42 -15.64 17.97 14.83
CA MET A 42 -15.48 16.54 14.61
C MET A 42 -15.93 16.11 13.19
N GLY A 43 -17.03 16.71 12.69
CA GLY A 43 -17.48 16.48 11.30
C GLY A 43 -16.41 16.89 10.28
N ARG A 44 -15.75 18.03 10.48
CA ARG A 44 -14.63 18.49 9.62
C ARG A 44 -13.45 17.53 9.66
N VAL A 45 -13.10 17.03 10.86
CA VAL A 45 -12.03 16.03 11.01
C VAL A 45 -12.38 14.75 10.24
N HIS A 46 -13.61 14.24 10.36
CA HIS A 46 -14.02 13.03 9.63
C HIS A 46 -13.99 13.21 8.11
N LEU A 47 -14.51 14.33 7.60
CA LEU A 47 -14.45 14.64 6.17
C LEU A 47 -12.98 14.77 5.68
N GLY A 48 -12.14 15.45 6.46
CA GLY A 48 -10.71 15.58 6.18
C GLY A 48 -9.97 14.24 6.19
N MET A 49 -10.25 13.37 7.15
CA MET A 49 -9.69 12.02 7.22
C MET A 49 -10.10 11.16 6.01
N GLY A 50 -11.37 11.24 5.60
CA GLY A 50 -11.86 10.55 4.41
C GLY A 50 -11.09 10.97 3.15
N ALA A 51 -10.89 12.27 2.94
CA ALA A 51 -10.10 12.78 1.83
C ALA A 51 -8.60 12.42 1.95
N ALA A 52 -8.01 12.56 3.15
CA ALA A 52 -6.60 12.27 3.40
C ALA A 52 -6.27 10.79 3.12
N SER A 53 -7.18 9.85 3.38
CA SER A 53 -6.96 8.42 3.12
C SER A 53 -6.62 8.11 1.66
N TYR A 54 -7.13 8.92 0.70
CA TYR A 54 -6.82 8.77 -0.72
C TYR A 54 -5.62 9.61 -1.18
N LEU A 55 -5.33 10.73 -0.50
CA LEU A 55 -4.19 11.58 -0.82
C LEU A 55 -2.86 10.99 -0.33
N ILE A 56 -2.89 10.22 0.75
CA ILE A 56 -1.70 9.58 1.34
C ILE A 56 -0.96 8.71 0.33
N SER A 57 -1.67 8.02 -0.56
CA SER A 57 -1.05 7.21 -1.63
C SER A 57 -0.23 8.06 -2.59
N GLY A 58 -0.74 9.25 -2.96
CA GLY A 58 0.00 10.22 -3.78
C GLY A 58 1.22 10.77 -3.06
N ILE A 59 1.10 11.07 -1.75
CA ILE A 59 2.22 11.52 -0.93
C ILE A 59 3.29 10.42 -0.83
N TRP A 60 2.89 9.17 -0.65
CA TRP A 60 3.82 8.04 -0.65
C TRP A 60 4.52 7.89 -2.00
N ALA A 61 3.79 7.90 -3.11
CA ALA A 61 4.38 7.88 -4.44
C ALA A 61 5.39 9.01 -4.66
N LEU A 62 5.01 10.24 -4.26
CA LEU A 62 5.90 11.40 -4.34
C LEU A 62 7.16 11.23 -3.48
N SER A 63 7.03 10.71 -2.25
CA SER A 63 8.18 10.47 -1.37
C SER A 63 9.17 9.46 -1.97
N LEU A 64 8.67 8.43 -2.66
CA LEU A 64 9.52 7.48 -3.37
C LEU A 64 10.25 8.14 -4.55
N VAL A 65 9.57 8.99 -5.31
CA VAL A 65 10.19 9.75 -6.41
C VAL A 65 11.27 10.70 -5.87
N VAL A 66 10.95 11.48 -4.84
CA VAL A 66 11.92 12.40 -4.20
C VAL A 66 13.11 11.63 -3.65
N GLY A 67 12.87 10.52 -2.94
CA GLY A 67 13.94 9.66 -2.42
C GLY A 67 14.84 9.11 -3.52
N MET A 68 14.25 8.72 -4.65
CA MET A 68 15.01 8.24 -5.82
C MET A 68 15.86 9.35 -6.47
N VAL A 69 15.29 10.56 -6.60
CA VAL A 69 16.02 11.73 -7.13
C VAL A 69 17.20 12.08 -6.22
N LEU A 70 16.97 12.13 -4.91
CA LEU A 70 18.04 12.39 -3.93
C LEU A 70 19.12 11.30 -3.97
N ALA A 71 18.74 10.03 -4.12
CA ALA A 71 19.69 8.93 -4.24
C ALA A 71 20.55 9.05 -5.52
N LEU A 72 19.96 9.48 -6.65
CA LEU A 72 20.68 9.76 -7.88
C LEU A 72 21.65 10.94 -7.73
N GLN A 73 21.24 11.99 -7.02
CA GLN A 73 22.08 13.16 -6.75
C GLN A 73 23.20 12.83 -5.76
N GLY A 74 22.93 12.03 -4.74
CA GLY A 74 23.88 11.62 -3.71
C GLY A 74 25.10 10.88 -4.29
N GLY A 75 24.93 10.15 -5.38
CA GLY A 75 26.03 9.51 -6.12
C GLY A 75 26.94 10.48 -6.86
N GLN A 76 26.51 11.74 -7.05
CA GLN A 76 27.27 12.80 -7.69
C GLN A 76 27.82 13.83 -6.70
N PHE A 77 27.32 13.80 -5.44
CA PHE A 77 27.74 14.73 -4.40
C PHE A 77 29.04 14.21 -3.78
N ILE A 78 30.15 14.80 -4.16
CA ILE A 78 31.42 14.64 -3.44
C ILE A 78 31.33 15.54 -2.22
N PRO A 79 31.22 15.01 -1.00
CA PRO A 79 31.14 15.88 0.19
C PRO A 79 32.39 16.74 0.26
N SER A 80 32.21 18.06 0.33
CA SER A 80 33.31 18.93 0.71
C SER A 80 33.59 18.69 2.19
N TYR A 81 34.65 17.99 2.49
CA TYR A 81 35.07 17.74 3.87
C TYR A 81 35.66 18.98 4.56
N PHE A 82 35.90 20.04 3.81
CA PHE A 82 36.49 21.29 4.30
C PHE A 82 35.52 22.43 3.98
N GLU A 83 35.07 23.15 5.01
CA GLU A 83 34.13 24.25 4.89
C GLU A 83 34.84 25.51 4.30
N ASP A 84 36.15 25.62 4.57
CA ASP A 84 37.03 26.63 4.00
C ASP A 84 38.39 26.02 3.67
N SER A 85 39.07 26.58 2.64
CA SER A 85 40.43 26.19 2.27
C SER A 85 41.49 26.39 3.36
N LYS A 86 41.10 26.94 4.49
CA LYS A 86 41.95 27.23 5.67
C LYS A 86 41.72 26.33 6.87
N THR A 87 40.72 25.42 6.83
CA THR A 87 40.48 24.48 7.92
C THR A 87 41.38 23.28 7.78
N LEU A 88 42.18 22.99 8.81
CA LEU A 88 43.10 21.83 8.84
C LEU A 88 42.40 20.50 9.20
N PHE A 89 41.16 20.58 9.69
CA PHE A 89 40.40 19.40 10.10
C PHE A 89 39.19 19.21 9.22
N PRO A 90 38.96 17.99 8.68
CA PRO A 90 37.78 17.68 7.89
C PRO A 90 36.53 17.65 8.79
N ILE A 91 35.43 18.22 8.30
CA ILE A 91 34.10 18.08 8.89
C ILE A 91 33.46 16.86 8.27
N TRP A 92 33.37 15.78 9.02
CA TRP A 92 32.72 14.57 8.57
C TRP A 92 31.21 14.74 8.58
N PRO A 93 30.50 14.40 7.49
CA PRO A 93 29.03 14.39 7.51
C PRO A 93 28.55 13.42 8.59
N ILE A 94 27.76 13.90 9.54
CA ILE A 94 27.20 13.07 10.61
C ILE A 94 26.04 12.31 10.02
N ILE A 95 26.30 11.08 9.54
CA ILE A 95 25.25 10.13 9.18
C ILE A 95 25.01 9.28 10.42
N ASP A 96 23.83 9.38 11.02
CA ASP A 96 23.41 8.50 12.13
C ASP A 96 22.54 7.33 11.61
N PRO A 97 23.14 6.19 11.23
CA PRO A 97 22.39 5.01 10.78
C PRO A 97 21.48 4.47 11.89
N GLY A 98 21.84 4.71 13.16
CA GLY A 98 21.03 4.31 14.30
C GLY A 98 19.73 5.09 14.39
N ALA A 99 19.72 6.39 14.10
CA ALA A 99 18.50 7.18 14.04
C ALA A 99 17.58 6.71 12.92
N ALA A 100 18.13 6.46 11.74
CA ALA A 100 17.37 5.91 10.61
C ALA A 100 16.74 4.54 10.95
N LEU A 101 17.52 3.63 11.56
CA LEU A 101 17.01 2.33 11.99
C LEU A 101 15.92 2.47 13.07
N ARG A 102 16.10 3.34 14.06
CA ARG A 102 15.07 3.60 15.09
C ARG A 102 13.76 4.10 14.48
N LEU A 103 13.85 5.07 13.55
CA LEU A 103 12.66 5.57 12.83
C LEU A 103 11.98 4.47 12.03
N PHE A 104 12.74 3.67 11.30
CA PHE A 104 12.23 2.54 10.54
C PHE A 104 11.52 1.52 11.44
N MET A 105 12.14 1.12 12.55
CA MET A 105 11.54 0.17 13.50
C MET A 105 10.29 0.74 14.17
N ALA A 106 10.27 2.03 14.52
CA ALA A 106 9.09 2.69 15.06
C ALA A 106 7.94 2.70 14.03
N THR A 107 8.25 2.99 12.77
CA THR A 107 7.26 2.96 11.69
C THR A 107 6.69 1.54 11.50
N LEU A 108 7.55 0.52 11.45
CA LEU A 108 7.09 -0.87 11.36
C LEU A 108 6.24 -1.25 12.57
N ALA A 109 6.63 -0.86 13.79
CA ALA A 109 5.85 -1.13 15.00
C ALA A 109 4.44 -0.55 14.89
N VAL A 110 4.29 0.71 14.46
CA VAL A 110 2.97 1.35 14.30
C VAL A 110 2.14 0.63 13.21
N VAL A 111 2.75 0.31 12.08
CA VAL A 111 2.04 -0.34 10.95
C VAL A 111 1.59 -1.77 11.30
N PHE A 112 2.44 -2.54 11.99
CA PHE A 112 2.14 -3.93 12.30
C PHE A 112 1.41 -4.14 13.63
N LEU A 113 1.37 -3.12 14.52
CA LEU A 113 0.74 -3.24 15.83
C LEU A 113 -0.70 -3.78 15.78
N PRO A 114 -1.61 -3.28 14.91
CA PRO A 114 -2.97 -3.81 14.85
C PRO A 114 -3.02 -5.30 14.47
N LYS A 115 -2.18 -5.72 13.53
CA LYS A 115 -2.09 -7.13 13.12
C LYS A 115 -1.54 -8.03 14.23
N LEU A 116 -0.53 -7.56 14.95
CA LEU A 116 0.03 -8.29 16.09
C LEU A 116 -0.97 -8.43 17.23
N LEU A 117 -1.71 -7.35 17.54
CA LEU A 117 -2.77 -7.39 18.54
C LEU A 117 -3.89 -8.37 18.14
N GLY A 118 -4.32 -8.35 16.87
CA GLY A 118 -5.30 -9.30 16.33
C GLY A 118 -4.81 -10.75 16.46
N LEU A 119 -3.55 -11.01 16.07
CA LEU A 119 -2.95 -12.34 16.22
C LEU A 119 -2.90 -12.78 17.69
N LEU A 120 -2.50 -11.90 18.59
CA LEU A 120 -2.47 -12.21 20.03
C LEU A 120 -3.85 -12.59 20.59
N LEU A 121 -4.90 -11.92 20.12
CA LEU A 121 -6.28 -12.28 20.50
C LEU A 121 -6.67 -13.67 19.97
N GLU A 122 -6.35 -13.97 18.71
CA GLU A 122 -6.61 -15.29 18.13
C GLU A 122 -5.80 -16.40 18.81
N LEU A 123 -4.54 -16.14 19.18
CA LEU A 123 -3.74 -17.09 19.95
C LEU A 123 -4.28 -17.33 21.35
N LYS A 124 -4.83 -16.29 22.03
CA LYS A 124 -5.51 -16.46 23.32
C LYS A 124 -6.75 -17.35 23.18
N ARG A 125 -7.55 -17.15 22.13
CA ARG A 125 -8.71 -18.00 21.81
C ARG A 125 -8.30 -19.45 21.57
N ALA A 126 -7.31 -19.66 20.70
CA ALA A 126 -6.77 -20.98 20.38
C ALA A 126 -6.27 -21.71 21.64
N ARG A 127 -5.65 -20.97 22.57
CA ARG A 127 -5.23 -21.53 23.88
C ARG A 127 -6.41 -21.92 24.74
N ALA A 128 -7.46 -21.10 24.81
CA ALA A 128 -8.68 -21.41 25.55
C ALA A 128 -9.39 -22.65 24.97
N GLU A 129 -9.43 -22.79 23.65
CA GLU A 129 -9.96 -23.95 22.93
C GLU A 129 -9.02 -25.17 22.95
N ARG A 130 -7.82 -25.06 23.51
CA ARG A 130 -6.75 -26.07 23.47
C ARG A 130 -6.44 -26.57 22.06
N SER A 131 -6.56 -25.70 21.06
CA SER A 131 -6.43 -26.04 19.63
C SER A 131 -5.11 -25.52 19.04
N VAL A 132 -4.10 -26.37 18.97
CA VAL A 132 -2.84 -26.05 18.27
C VAL A 132 -3.07 -25.78 16.78
N LYS A 133 -4.04 -26.47 16.18
CA LYS A 133 -4.41 -26.27 14.76
C LYS A 133 -4.94 -24.87 14.52
N HIS A 134 -5.77 -24.34 15.43
CA HIS A 134 -6.26 -22.96 15.34
C HIS A 134 -5.11 -21.95 15.43
N ALA A 135 -4.23 -22.09 16.43
CA ALA A 135 -3.07 -21.21 16.60
C ALA A 135 -2.18 -21.19 15.36
N LEU A 136 -1.81 -22.36 14.84
CA LEU A 136 -0.97 -22.46 13.63
C LEU A 136 -1.64 -21.83 12.42
N ARG A 137 -2.92 -22.10 12.22
CA ARG A 137 -3.70 -21.54 11.10
C ARG A 137 -3.77 -20.01 11.17
N SER A 138 -4.05 -19.43 12.33
CA SER A 138 -4.09 -17.99 12.53
C SER A 138 -2.73 -17.34 12.26
N THR A 139 -1.66 -17.97 12.75
CA THR A 139 -0.28 -17.46 12.53
C THR A 139 0.09 -17.47 11.04
N ILE A 140 -0.15 -18.60 10.36
CA ILE A 140 0.10 -18.73 8.92
C ILE A 140 -0.79 -17.76 8.12
N GLY A 141 -2.05 -17.59 8.53
CA GLY A 141 -2.99 -16.65 7.90
C GLY A 141 -2.49 -15.22 7.96
N VAL A 142 -2.06 -14.76 9.14
CA VAL A 142 -1.50 -13.40 9.32
C VAL A 142 -0.21 -13.21 8.53
N ALA A 143 0.68 -14.21 8.51
CA ALA A 143 1.90 -14.15 7.71
C ALA A 143 1.60 -14.04 6.20
N TYR A 144 0.71 -14.89 5.70
CA TYR A 144 0.27 -14.87 4.31
C TYR A 144 -0.38 -13.52 3.94
N GLU A 145 -1.33 -13.05 4.77
CA GLU A 145 -2.00 -11.76 4.57
C GLU A 145 -1.00 -10.60 4.56
N THR A 146 0.03 -10.66 5.41
CA THR A 146 1.06 -9.62 5.47
C THR A 146 1.86 -9.56 4.17
N VAL A 147 2.36 -10.69 3.70
CA VAL A 147 3.10 -10.76 2.41
C VAL A 147 2.23 -10.30 1.25
N PHE A 148 0.98 -10.76 1.22
CA PHE A 148 0.04 -10.41 0.17
C PHE A 148 -0.30 -8.91 0.18
N SER A 149 -0.53 -8.33 1.38
CA SER A 149 -0.74 -6.89 1.56
C SER A 149 0.46 -6.06 1.10
N MET A 150 1.69 -6.52 1.37
CA MET A 150 2.92 -5.86 0.89
C MET A 150 2.99 -5.82 -0.63
N LEU A 151 2.56 -6.88 -1.33
CA LEU A 151 2.53 -6.91 -2.79
C LEU A 151 1.41 -6.04 -3.38
N ILE A 152 0.25 -5.97 -2.72
CA ILE A 152 -0.89 -5.17 -3.17
C ILE A 152 -0.67 -3.68 -2.91
N ALA A 153 -0.03 -3.29 -1.82
CA ALA A 153 0.12 -1.91 -1.42
C ALA A 153 0.68 -0.98 -2.53
N PRO A 154 1.77 -1.30 -3.25
CA PRO A 154 2.25 -0.45 -4.34
C PRO A 154 1.33 -0.43 -5.57
N ILE A 155 0.53 -1.48 -5.80
CA ILE A 155 -0.49 -1.50 -6.85
C ILE A 155 -1.58 -0.45 -6.51
N LEU A 156 -2.09 -0.48 -5.28
CA LEU A 156 -3.08 0.49 -4.81
C LEU A 156 -2.49 1.91 -4.76
N MET A 157 -1.25 2.07 -4.37
CA MET A 157 -0.56 3.37 -4.39
C MET A 157 -0.63 4.01 -5.78
N ILE A 158 -0.26 3.30 -6.84
CA ILE A 158 -0.29 3.83 -8.20
C ILE A 158 -1.74 4.08 -8.64
N THR A 159 -2.66 3.15 -8.43
CA THR A 159 -4.06 3.30 -8.87
C THR A 159 -4.76 4.45 -8.16
N GLN A 160 -4.57 4.61 -6.85
CA GLN A 160 -5.16 5.70 -6.07
C GLN A 160 -4.53 7.05 -6.43
N THR A 161 -3.21 7.10 -6.64
CA THR A 161 -2.53 8.32 -7.10
C THR A 161 -3.05 8.78 -8.45
N VAL A 162 -3.10 7.89 -9.44
CA VAL A 162 -3.67 8.19 -10.77
C VAL A 162 -5.14 8.57 -10.63
N GLY A 163 -5.88 7.84 -9.79
CA GLY A 163 -7.27 8.13 -9.48
C GLY A 163 -7.48 9.53 -8.92
N ALA A 164 -6.70 9.94 -7.93
CA ALA A 164 -6.79 11.28 -7.33
C ALA A 164 -6.48 12.37 -8.35
N ILE A 165 -5.40 12.21 -9.14
CA ILE A 165 -5.03 13.16 -10.21
C ILE A 165 -6.20 13.33 -11.21
N GLN A 166 -6.81 12.24 -11.65
CA GLN A 166 -7.94 12.28 -12.57
C GLN A 166 -9.16 12.98 -11.96
N ILE A 167 -9.44 12.76 -10.66
CA ILE A 167 -10.54 13.43 -9.96
C ILE A 167 -10.31 14.94 -9.92
N PHE A 168 -9.11 15.40 -9.55
CA PHE A 168 -8.76 16.82 -9.55
C PHE A 168 -8.74 17.43 -10.95
N ALA A 169 -8.47 16.63 -11.98
CA ALA A 169 -8.59 17.04 -13.37
C ALA A 169 -10.04 17.07 -13.89
N GLY A 170 -11.04 16.79 -13.03
CA GLY A 170 -12.46 16.80 -13.41
C GLY A 170 -12.91 15.57 -14.20
N LEU A 171 -12.09 14.51 -14.27
CA LEU A 171 -12.44 13.28 -14.97
C LEU A 171 -13.32 12.38 -14.07
N ASP A 172 -14.62 12.38 -14.35
CA ASP A 172 -15.58 11.54 -13.64
C ASP A 172 -15.39 10.07 -13.98
N SER A 173 -15.48 9.20 -12.97
CA SER A 173 -15.44 7.74 -13.14
C SER A 173 -16.75 7.16 -13.69
N GLY A 174 -17.83 7.94 -13.68
CA GLY A 174 -19.17 7.49 -13.96
C GLY A 174 -19.70 6.45 -12.96
N TRP A 175 -21.00 6.21 -13.01
CA TRP A 175 -21.64 5.18 -12.22
C TRP A 175 -21.77 3.89 -13.03
N LYS A 176 -20.84 2.94 -12.85
CA LYS A 176 -20.96 1.59 -13.39
C LYS A 176 -21.44 0.66 -12.27
N ALA A 177 -22.43 -0.19 -12.56
CA ALA A 177 -22.87 -1.21 -11.61
C ALA A 177 -21.70 -2.14 -11.26
N GLN A 178 -21.59 -2.49 -9.99
CA GLN A 178 -20.57 -3.44 -9.55
C GLN A 178 -20.90 -4.83 -10.15
N LYS A 179 -19.92 -5.48 -10.77
CA LYS A 179 -20.07 -6.86 -11.19
C LYS A 179 -20.23 -7.75 -9.96
N ARG A 180 -21.26 -8.60 -9.97
CA ARG A 180 -21.58 -9.54 -8.89
C ARG A 180 -21.41 -11.01 -9.35
N ASP A 181 -20.74 -11.19 -10.48
CA ASP A 181 -20.36 -12.50 -10.99
C ASP A 181 -19.21 -13.09 -10.13
N ASP A 182 -18.80 -14.28 -10.47
CA ASP A 182 -17.69 -15.01 -9.82
C ASP A 182 -16.32 -14.32 -9.95
N GLY A 183 -16.28 -13.15 -10.61
CA GLY A 183 -15.09 -12.31 -10.72
C GLY A 183 -13.97 -12.89 -11.55
N ALA A 184 -14.27 -13.90 -12.38
CA ALA A 184 -13.29 -14.53 -13.26
C ALA A 184 -12.61 -13.49 -14.16
N LEU A 185 -11.29 -13.42 -14.07
CA LEU A 185 -10.44 -12.52 -14.83
C LEU A 185 -9.53 -13.34 -15.74
N SER A 186 -9.47 -12.98 -17.02
CA SER A 186 -8.49 -13.59 -17.92
C SER A 186 -7.06 -13.13 -17.54
N PHE A 187 -6.07 -13.98 -17.78
CA PHE A 187 -4.67 -13.57 -17.57
C PHE A 187 -4.30 -12.35 -18.42
N TYR A 188 -4.83 -12.28 -19.64
CA TYR A 188 -4.61 -11.14 -20.54
C TYR A 188 -5.15 -9.83 -19.95
N ASP A 189 -6.36 -9.83 -19.38
CA ASP A 189 -6.95 -8.61 -18.78
C ASP A 189 -6.19 -8.18 -17.53
N ALA A 190 -5.72 -9.12 -16.72
CA ALA A 190 -4.86 -8.85 -15.58
C ALA A 190 -3.54 -8.20 -16.01
N MET A 191 -2.88 -8.72 -17.05
CA MET A 191 -1.65 -8.14 -17.59
C MET A 191 -1.90 -6.78 -18.25
N LYS A 192 -3.05 -6.60 -18.90
CA LYS A 192 -3.46 -5.31 -19.48
C LYS A 192 -3.63 -4.25 -18.40
N PHE A 193 -4.27 -4.58 -17.28
CA PHE A 193 -4.39 -3.71 -16.12
C PHE A 193 -3.01 -3.38 -15.52
N ALA A 194 -2.15 -4.37 -15.40
CA ALA A 194 -0.84 -4.24 -14.76
C ALA A 194 0.22 -3.50 -15.58
N ARG A 195 -0.02 -3.18 -16.87
CA ARG A 195 1.01 -2.60 -17.76
C ARG A 195 1.72 -1.40 -17.18
N LEU A 196 0.97 -0.42 -16.67
CA LEU A 196 1.53 0.79 -16.07
C LEU A 196 2.34 0.45 -14.82
N HIS A 197 1.84 -0.43 -13.96
CA HIS A 197 2.50 -0.87 -12.74
C HIS A 197 3.82 -1.55 -13.06
N THR A 198 3.81 -2.49 -13.99
CA THR A 198 5.02 -3.23 -14.40
C THR A 198 6.08 -2.31 -15.02
N LEU A 199 5.66 -1.34 -15.86
CA LEU A 199 6.58 -0.35 -16.44
C LEU A 199 7.21 0.52 -15.36
N ILE A 200 6.42 1.04 -14.42
CA ILE A 200 6.94 1.84 -13.29
C ILE A 200 7.86 0.97 -12.42
N GLY A 201 7.46 -0.27 -12.12
CA GLY A 201 8.27 -1.20 -11.35
C GLY A 201 9.62 -1.50 -11.99
N ALA A 202 9.65 -1.72 -13.31
CA ALA A 202 10.88 -1.93 -14.07
C ALA A 202 11.78 -0.70 -14.07
N LEU A 203 11.20 0.49 -14.24
CA LEU A 203 11.93 1.76 -14.19
C LEU A 203 12.56 1.98 -12.80
N VAL A 204 11.77 1.83 -11.75
CA VAL A 204 12.25 1.96 -10.36
C VAL A 204 13.35 0.95 -10.06
N ALA A 205 13.19 -0.31 -10.49
CA ALA A 205 14.22 -1.34 -10.33
C ALA A 205 15.53 -0.97 -11.04
N ALA A 206 15.44 -0.51 -12.29
CA ALA A 206 16.60 -0.13 -13.09
C ALA A 206 17.35 1.06 -12.47
N ILE A 207 16.61 2.09 -12.01
CA ILE A 207 17.22 3.24 -11.34
C ILE A 207 17.86 2.82 -10.01
N ALA A 208 17.14 2.07 -9.17
CA ALA A 208 17.64 1.61 -7.89
C ALA A 208 18.92 0.76 -8.05
N TRP A 209 18.93 -0.16 -9.01
CA TRP A 209 20.10 -0.96 -9.35
C TRP A 209 21.30 -0.11 -9.78
N LYS A 210 21.04 0.89 -10.63
CA LYS A 210 22.09 1.82 -11.11
C LYS A 210 22.69 2.66 -9.98
N VAL A 211 21.88 3.06 -9.00
CA VAL A 211 22.35 3.83 -7.83
C VAL A 211 23.15 2.93 -6.89
N SER A 212 22.56 1.86 -6.42
CA SER A 212 23.26 0.84 -5.64
C SER A 212 22.44 -0.45 -5.51
N PRO A 213 23.06 -1.63 -5.45
CA PRO A 213 22.37 -2.88 -5.13
C PRO A 213 21.62 -2.83 -3.77
N GLY A 214 22.19 -2.13 -2.78
CA GLY A 214 21.54 -1.93 -1.47
C GLY A 214 20.22 -1.18 -1.58
N LEU A 215 20.14 -0.14 -2.40
CA LEU A 215 18.89 0.59 -2.64
C LEU A 215 17.83 -0.32 -3.27
N LEU A 216 18.20 -1.19 -4.22
CA LEU A 216 17.27 -2.14 -4.81
C LEU A 216 16.71 -3.10 -3.76
N VAL A 217 17.52 -3.58 -2.82
CA VAL A 217 17.07 -4.45 -1.71
C VAL A 217 16.05 -3.71 -0.83
N TRP A 218 16.30 -2.44 -0.49
CA TRP A 218 15.34 -1.63 0.27
C TRP A 218 14.04 -1.36 -0.49
N MET A 219 14.12 -1.20 -1.80
CA MET A 219 12.95 -1.01 -2.67
C MET A 219 12.26 -2.31 -3.07
N ALA A 220 12.81 -3.48 -2.69
CA ALA A 220 12.31 -4.78 -3.13
C ALA A 220 10.80 -5.00 -2.90
N PRO A 221 10.18 -4.63 -1.77
CA PRO A 221 8.74 -4.80 -1.59
C PRO A 221 7.91 -4.01 -2.61
N VAL A 222 8.32 -2.77 -2.90
CA VAL A 222 7.64 -1.90 -3.89
C VAL A 222 7.83 -2.43 -5.29
N VAL A 223 9.08 -2.74 -5.66
CA VAL A 223 9.44 -3.28 -6.98
C VAL A 223 8.74 -4.61 -7.24
N ALA A 224 8.78 -5.53 -6.27
CA ALA A 224 8.12 -6.83 -6.40
C ALA A 224 6.61 -6.69 -6.58
N GLY A 225 5.94 -5.85 -5.79
CA GLY A 225 4.50 -5.62 -5.92
C GLY A 225 4.13 -5.05 -7.28
N LEU A 226 4.89 -4.09 -7.81
CA LEU A 226 4.65 -3.48 -9.12
C LEU A 226 4.93 -4.46 -10.27
N LEU A 227 6.05 -5.20 -10.24
CA LEU A 227 6.38 -6.18 -11.27
C LEU A 227 5.41 -7.37 -11.30
N LEU A 228 4.96 -7.79 -10.13
CA LEU A 228 4.02 -8.92 -9.97
C LEU A 228 2.55 -8.48 -10.03
N ALA A 229 2.25 -7.22 -10.37
CA ALA A 229 0.89 -6.70 -10.37
C ALA A 229 -0.09 -7.52 -11.23
N GLY A 230 0.34 -7.98 -12.41
CA GLY A 230 -0.47 -8.83 -13.28
C GLY A 230 -0.77 -10.22 -12.67
N PRO A 231 0.24 -11.01 -12.32
CA PRO A 231 0.06 -12.28 -11.62
C PRO A 231 -0.77 -12.16 -10.34
N VAL A 232 -0.52 -11.15 -9.50
CA VAL A 232 -1.27 -10.91 -8.26
C VAL A 232 -2.73 -10.62 -8.57
N SER A 233 -3.01 -9.72 -9.53
CA SER A 233 -4.39 -9.41 -9.94
C SER A 233 -5.14 -10.64 -10.46
N TRP A 234 -4.47 -11.47 -11.25
CA TRP A 234 -5.06 -12.70 -11.77
C TRP A 234 -5.31 -13.76 -10.68
N LEU A 235 -4.37 -13.90 -9.72
CA LEU A 235 -4.54 -14.83 -8.60
C LEU A 235 -5.72 -14.42 -7.70
N THR A 236 -5.95 -13.13 -7.48
CA THR A 236 -7.09 -12.64 -6.67
C THR A 236 -8.44 -12.94 -7.32
N ALA A 237 -8.47 -13.08 -8.64
CA ALA A 237 -9.70 -13.36 -9.40
C ALA A 237 -10.03 -14.85 -9.50
N ARG A 238 -9.22 -15.73 -8.95
CA ARG A 238 -9.48 -17.16 -8.97
C ARG A 238 -10.44 -17.57 -7.87
N PRO A 239 -11.44 -18.40 -8.18
CA PRO A 239 -12.32 -18.95 -7.15
C PRO A 239 -11.50 -19.72 -6.11
N ALA A 240 -11.82 -19.50 -4.85
CA ALA A 240 -11.08 -20.01 -3.69
C ALA A 240 -11.06 -21.57 -3.53
N GLY A 241 -11.44 -22.31 -4.57
CA GLY A 241 -11.70 -23.76 -4.51
C GLY A 241 -10.53 -24.63 -4.01
N ALA A 242 -9.28 -24.28 -4.32
CA ALA A 242 -8.12 -25.06 -3.83
C ALA A 242 -7.60 -24.50 -2.48
N PHE A 243 -7.65 -23.19 -2.26
CA PHE A 243 -7.24 -22.54 -1.03
C PHE A 243 -8.33 -22.56 0.07
N SER A 244 -9.62 -22.69 -0.29
CA SER A 244 -10.70 -22.72 0.70
C SER A 244 -10.69 -24.00 1.55
N ARG A 245 -10.14 -25.09 1.06
CA ARG A 245 -9.97 -26.32 1.86
C ARG A 245 -8.93 -26.15 2.98
N TRP A 246 -7.98 -25.29 2.79
CA TRP A 246 -7.05 -24.84 3.83
C TRP A 246 -7.62 -23.64 4.58
N SER A 247 -8.85 -23.23 4.24
CA SER A 247 -9.60 -22.04 4.64
C SER A 247 -8.88 -21.22 5.72
N LEU A 248 -8.08 -20.28 5.26
CA LEU A 248 -7.52 -19.20 6.05
C LEU A 248 -8.62 -18.17 6.40
N ALA A 249 -9.84 -18.39 5.88
CA ALA A 249 -10.99 -17.59 6.24
C ALA A 249 -11.39 -17.90 7.67
N THR A 250 -11.35 -16.90 8.52
CA THR A 250 -12.06 -16.87 9.79
C THR A 250 -13.55 -16.94 9.49
N ARG A 251 -14.25 -17.90 10.05
CA ARG A 251 -15.72 -17.93 10.08
C ARG A 251 -16.24 -16.95 11.09
#